data_e391e27b2c8e1ed38d61e9cb5b6888d0
#
_entry.id   e391e27b2c8e1ed38d61e9cb5b6888d0
#
_cell.length_a   1.000
_cell.length_b   1.000
_cell.length_c   1.000
_cell.angle_alpha   90.00
_cell.angle_beta   90.00
_cell.angle_gamma   90.00
#
_symmetry.space_group_name_H-M   'P 1'
#
loop_
_entity.id
_entity.type
_entity.pdbx_description
1 polymer ?
#
loop_
_entity_poly.entity_id
_entity_poly.type
_entity_poly.pdbx_seq_one_letter_code
_entity_poly.pdbx_strand_id
1 'polypeptide(L)'
;MMAQRIPIAPFVSFLRQQVDEGAGYIMGSTGENPRTGYRDLEITKCKPAWEPDGWFYRQYKDARQYNQAIYWRNHSRRVFDCQGLAEGYYDIIMDANLNTRARNNYAEWCDPKGFGMIPAQYRVPGAAVFWSDYGAADIHHVAYLVEPIAKDKQDGDWWIIEAAGVMSGVVSSRLYARKPNFWGWMTKYYDYSLYTADTPASGEDILLGRRTLRNGDEGEDVRTLQKALIELGYDLGKWGADGDFGDATERAVRAFQRDAGLEADGIAGRMTADALERALAEDRSAPENPAYVAILGGNCYVRSEPSVDGKILGVAMSGAKLDFCGEIADNGWLKVIRAGQAGWVSPKYGKLVGGDA
;
A
#
# COMPACT_ATOMS: atom_id res chain seq x y z
N MET A 1 12.62 -5.12 22.11
CA MET A 1 12.35 -4.13 21.04
C MET A 1 10.86 -4.17 20.74
N MET A 2 10.18 -3.01 20.64
CA MET A 2 8.81 -2.99 20.13
C MET A 2 8.84 -3.35 18.64
N ALA A 3 7.85 -4.10 18.16
CA ALA A 3 7.72 -4.38 16.73
C ALA A 3 7.53 -3.06 15.97
N GLN A 4 8.16 -2.92 14.82
CA GLN A 4 7.92 -1.78 13.94
C GLN A 4 6.51 -1.89 13.37
N ARG A 5 5.71 -0.83 13.50
CA ARG A 5 4.35 -0.79 12.95
C ARG A 5 4.39 -0.33 11.51
N ILE A 6 3.50 -0.90 10.70
CA ILE A 6 3.29 -0.49 9.31
C ILE A 6 1.88 0.10 9.15
N PRO A 7 1.66 1.07 8.24
CA PRO A 7 0.34 1.65 8.02
C PRO A 7 -0.72 0.60 7.66
N ILE A 8 -1.93 0.75 8.20
CA ILE A 8 -3.02 -0.22 7.96
C ILE A 8 -3.65 -0.09 6.57
N ALA A 9 -3.68 1.10 5.98
CA ALA A 9 -4.36 1.33 4.70
C ALA A 9 -3.79 0.51 3.53
N PRO A 10 -2.47 0.39 3.33
CA PRO A 10 -1.91 -0.50 2.32
C PRO A 10 -2.25 -1.98 2.52
N PHE A 11 -2.42 -2.43 3.78
CA PHE A 11 -2.91 -3.79 4.06
C PHE A 11 -4.34 -3.99 3.54
N VAL A 12 -5.23 -3.02 3.74
CA VAL A 12 -6.60 -3.10 3.19
C VAL A 12 -6.59 -3.19 1.68
N SER A 13 -5.70 -2.44 1.04
CA SER A 13 -5.46 -2.51 -0.40
C SER A 13 -4.98 -3.89 -0.83
N PHE A 14 -4.02 -4.44 -0.13
CA PHE A 14 -3.54 -5.80 -0.37
C PHE A 14 -4.66 -6.85 -0.25
N LEU A 15 -5.54 -6.76 0.76
CA LEU A 15 -6.68 -7.68 0.92
C LEU A 15 -7.57 -7.70 -0.33
N ARG A 16 -7.93 -6.53 -0.87
CA ARG A 16 -8.74 -6.41 -2.08
C ARG A 16 -8.06 -7.05 -3.28
N GLN A 17 -6.77 -6.77 -3.44
CA GLN A 17 -5.97 -7.38 -4.50
C GLN A 17 -6.01 -8.91 -4.45
N GLN A 18 -5.98 -9.53 -3.25
CA GLN A 18 -6.04 -10.99 -3.14
C GLN A 18 -7.39 -11.55 -3.59
N VAL A 19 -8.49 -10.83 -3.40
CA VAL A 19 -9.80 -11.20 -3.95
C VAL A 19 -9.81 -11.08 -5.47
N ASP A 20 -9.33 -9.96 -6.01
CA ASP A 20 -9.32 -9.68 -7.45
C ASP A 20 -8.42 -10.68 -8.23
N GLU A 21 -7.30 -11.07 -7.65
CA GLU A 21 -6.37 -12.07 -8.21
C GLU A 21 -6.85 -13.51 -8.01
N GLY A 22 -7.95 -13.74 -7.31
CA GLY A 22 -8.47 -15.09 -7.02
C GLY A 22 -7.49 -15.91 -6.18
N ALA A 23 -6.92 -15.32 -5.13
CA ALA A 23 -6.01 -16.02 -4.24
C ALA A 23 -6.68 -17.23 -3.59
N GLY A 24 -5.95 -18.33 -3.54
CA GLY A 24 -6.45 -19.60 -3.02
C GLY A 24 -6.29 -19.74 -1.51
N TYR A 25 -6.76 -20.86 -0.98
CA TYR A 25 -6.59 -21.23 0.42
C TYR A 25 -5.82 -22.53 0.57
N ILE A 26 -4.74 -22.49 1.35
CA ILE A 26 -4.06 -23.68 1.87
C ILE A 26 -3.74 -23.43 3.34
N MET A 27 -4.15 -24.34 4.24
CA MET A 27 -3.95 -24.20 5.69
C MET A 27 -2.46 -24.06 6.03
N GLY A 28 -2.13 -23.05 6.83
CA GLY A 28 -0.75 -22.73 7.23
C GLY A 28 0.04 -21.93 6.20
N SER A 29 -0.61 -21.39 5.16
CA SER A 29 0.04 -20.53 4.17
C SER A 29 -0.13 -19.04 4.51
N THR A 30 0.87 -18.24 4.15
CA THR A 30 0.99 -16.81 4.47
C THR A 30 1.34 -15.97 3.24
N GLY A 31 0.77 -16.31 2.09
CA GLY A 31 0.94 -15.56 0.84
C GLY A 31 2.00 -16.14 -0.09
N GLU A 32 2.42 -17.36 0.15
CA GLU A 32 3.34 -18.05 -0.74
C GLU A 32 2.71 -18.34 -2.10
N ASN A 33 3.54 -18.36 -3.13
CA ASN A 33 3.15 -19.00 -4.37
C ASN A 33 3.06 -20.52 -4.13
N PRO A 34 1.93 -21.15 -4.43
CA PRO A 34 1.69 -22.56 -4.09
C PRO A 34 2.52 -23.55 -4.91
N ARG A 35 3.19 -23.11 -5.97
CA ARG A 35 4.08 -23.95 -6.80
C ARG A 35 5.52 -23.94 -6.30
N THR A 36 5.97 -22.83 -5.71
CA THR A 36 7.36 -22.63 -5.31
C THR A 36 7.56 -22.53 -3.81
N GLY A 37 6.50 -22.19 -3.07
CA GLY A 37 6.53 -22.00 -1.62
C GLY A 37 7.22 -20.70 -1.18
N TYR A 38 7.44 -19.74 -2.07
CA TYR A 38 8.04 -18.45 -1.74
C TYR A 38 7.00 -17.32 -1.68
N ARG A 39 7.24 -16.31 -0.84
CA ARG A 39 6.38 -15.14 -0.64
C ARG A 39 6.75 -13.94 -1.51
N ASP A 40 7.92 -13.93 -2.09
CA ASP A 40 8.40 -12.86 -2.93
C ASP A 40 7.62 -12.73 -4.26
N LEU A 41 7.77 -11.59 -4.90
CA LEU A 41 7.12 -11.30 -6.18
C LEU A 41 7.79 -12.08 -7.33
N GLU A 42 9.09 -12.42 -7.20
CA GLU A 42 9.87 -13.18 -8.16
C GLU A 42 10.12 -14.60 -7.67
N ILE A 43 9.26 -15.49 -8.08
CA ILE A 43 9.21 -16.85 -7.57
C ILE A 43 10.13 -17.76 -8.38
N THR A 44 11.29 -18.10 -7.83
CA THR A 44 12.30 -18.89 -8.53
C THR A 44 12.64 -20.24 -7.91
N LYS A 45 12.25 -20.50 -6.65
CA LYS A 45 12.66 -21.72 -5.93
C LYS A 45 11.50 -22.50 -5.33
N CYS A 46 11.43 -23.79 -5.61
CA CYS A 46 10.42 -24.70 -5.03
C CYS A 46 10.82 -25.16 -3.62
N LYS A 47 9.82 -25.27 -2.73
CA LYS A 47 9.94 -25.96 -1.44
C LYS A 47 9.34 -27.37 -1.56
N PRO A 48 10.01 -28.43 -1.07
CA PRO A 48 9.46 -29.78 -1.11
C PRO A 48 8.08 -29.94 -0.46
N ALA A 49 7.79 -29.13 0.56
CA ALA A 49 6.49 -29.12 1.24
C ALA A 49 5.33 -28.73 0.32
N TRP A 50 5.57 -28.04 -0.81
CA TRP A 50 4.57 -27.61 -1.77
C TRP A 50 4.36 -28.60 -2.92
N GLU A 51 5.03 -29.73 -2.92
CA GLU A 51 4.70 -30.82 -3.83
C GLU A 51 3.35 -31.47 -3.46
N PRO A 52 2.62 -32.09 -4.41
CA PRO A 52 1.28 -32.65 -4.17
C PRO A 52 1.19 -33.65 -3.01
N ASP A 53 2.25 -34.37 -2.71
CA ASP A 53 2.38 -35.29 -1.56
C ASP A 53 3.05 -34.64 -0.34
N GLY A 54 3.40 -33.36 -0.41
CA GLY A 54 4.01 -32.59 0.65
C GLY A 54 3.10 -32.35 1.85
N TRP A 55 3.69 -31.88 2.96
CA TRP A 55 3.00 -31.67 4.24
C TRP A 55 1.73 -30.83 4.13
N PHE A 56 1.73 -29.77 3.37
CA PHE A 56 0.56 -28.86 3.23
C PHE A 56 -0.65 -29.57 2.66
N TYR A 57 -0.49 -30.50 1.73
CA TYR A 57 -1.58 -31.23 1.08
C TYR A 57 -2.05 -32.43 1.89
N ARG A 58 -1.15 -33.07 2.66
CA ARG A 58 -1.50 -34.22 3.49
C ARG A 58 -2.49 -33.91 4.63
N GLN A 59 -2.75 -32.63 4.91
CA GLN A 59 -3.78 -32.21 5.86
C GLN A 59 -5.21 -32.48 5.36
N TYR A 60 -5.39 -32.49 4.05
CA TYR A 60 -6.69 -32.66 3.43
C TYR A 60 -6.96 -34.15 3.21
N LYS A 61 -7.69 -34.77 4.17
CA LYS A 61 -8.07 -36.19 4.10
C LYS A 61 -9.27 -36.43 3.21
N ASP A 62 -10.14 -35.43 3.05
CA ASP A 62 -11.28 -35.46 2.13
C ASP A 62 -10.77 -35.21 0.70
N ALA A 63 -11.13 -36.14 -0.23
CA ALA A 63 -10.66 -36.07 -1.61
C ALA A 63 -11.08 -34.79 -2.34
N ARG A 64 -12.27 -34.23 -2.00
CA ARG A 64 -12.77 -33.00 -2.61
C ARG A 64 -11.92 -31.80 -2.17
N GLN A 65 -11.63 -31.71 -0.88
CA GLN A 65 -10.75 -30.65 -0.34
C GLN A 65 -9.33 -30.77 -0.86
N TYR A 66 -8.80 -31.98 -0.95
CA TYR A 66 -7.48 -32.23 -1.53
C TYR A 66 -7.42 -31.78 -3.00
N ASN A 67 -8.39 -32.19 -3.82
CA ASN A 67 -8.46 -31.79 -5.22
C ASN A 67 -8.58 -30.26 -5.37
N GLN A 68 -9.31 -29.60 -4.50
CA GLN A 68 -9.41 -28.15 -4.49
C GLN A 68 -8.09 -27.47 -4.08
N ALA A 69 -7.34 -28.01 -3.13
CA ALA A 69 -6.01 -27.53 -2.80
C ALA A 69 -5.03 -27.67 -3.98
N ILE A 70 -5.12 -28.79 -4.72
CA ILE A 70 -4.35 -28.96 -5.95
C ILE A 70 -4.80 -27.97 -7.05
N TYR A 71 -6.09 -27.68 -7.13
CA TYR A 71 -6.59 -26.63 -8.03
C TYR A 71 -5.94 -25.27 -7.70
N TRP A 72 -5.94 -24.86 -6.43
CA TRP A 72 -5.27 -23.62 -6.00
C TRP A 72 -3.78 -23.62 -6.34
N ARG A 73 -3.10 -24.75 -6.11
CA ARG A 73 -1.68 -24.90 -6.49
C ARG A 73 -1.43 -24.56 -7.97
N ASN A 74 -2.33 -24.97 -8.83
CA ASN A 74 -2.14 -24.86 -10.28
C ASN A 74 -2.63 -23.53 -10.88
N HIS A 75 -3.57 -22.84 -10.21
CA HIS A 75 -4.26 -21.69 -10.76
C HIS A 75 -4.04 -20.40 -9.98
N SER A 76 -3.77 -20.45 -8.68
CA SER A 76 -3.55 -19.26 -7.87
C SER A 76 -2.10 -18.79 -7.92
N ARG A 77 -1.91 -17.48 -7.92
CA ARG A 77 -0.60 -16.85 -7.76
C ARG A 77 -0.13 -16.92 -6.30
N ARG A 78 -1.05 -16.74 -5.36
CA ARG A 78 -0.82 -16.79 -3.91
C ARG A 78 -1.87 -17.63 -3.22
N VAL A 79 -1.49 -18.17 -2.08
CA VAL A 79 -2.38 -18.89 -1.16
C VAL A 79 -2.20 -18.37 0.26
N PHE A 80 -3.31 -18.35 1.00
CA PHE A 80 -3.36 -17.89 2.39
C PHE A 80 -4.22 -18.83 3.22
N ASP A 81 -3.94 -18.94 4.52
CA ASP A 81 -4.97 -19.28 5.48
C ASP A 81 -5.58 -18.00 6.08
N CYS A 82 -6.51 -18.11 7.03
CA CYS A 82 -7.22 -16.95 7.54
C CYS A 82 -6.30 -15.94 8.26
N GLN A 83 -5.33 -16.41 9.01
CA GLN A 83 -4.34 -15.57 9.69
C GLN A 83 -3.25 -15.12 8.72
N GLY A 84 -2.93 -15.94 7.74
CA GLY A 84 -1.89 -15.69 6.75
C GLY A 84 -2.08 -14.42 5.92
N LEU A 85 -3.31 -13.89 5.82
CA LEU A 85 -3.54 -12.62 5.15
C LEU A 85 -2.82 -11.46 5.85
N ALA A 86 -3.00 -11.29 7.17
CA ALA A 86 -2.32 -10.21 7.90
C ALA A 86 -0.85 -10.53 8.16
N GLU A 87 -0.55 -11.75 8.59
CA GLU A 87 0.81 -12.18 8.85
C GLU A 87 1.68 -12.09 7.59
N GLY A 88 1.20 -12.66 6.49
CA GLY A 88 1.96 -12.69 5.24
C GLY A 88 2.19 -11.31 4.65
N TYR A 89 1.23 -10.38 4.77
CA TYR A 89 1.47 -9.00 4.35
C TYR A 89 2.56 -8.35 5.19
N TYR A 90 2.49 -8.47 6.53
CA TYR A 90 3.52 -7.93 7.43
C TYR A 90 4.90 -8.55 7.15
N ASP A 91 4.94 -9.87 7.01
CA ASP A 91 6.18 -10.62 6.75
C ASP A 91 6.83 -10.22 5.41
N ILE A 92 6.03 -9.98 4.36
CA ILE A 92 6.53 -9.52 3.06
C ILE A 92 7.14 -8.12 3.16
N ILE A 93 6.47 -7.18 3.85
CA ILE A 93 6.92 -5.79 3.96
C ILE A 93 8.14 -5.66 4.87
N MET A 94 8.20 -6.46 5.96
CA MET A 94 9.21 -6.32 7.00
C MET A 94 10.34 -7.37 6.92
N ASP A 95 10.31 -8.24 5.91
CA ASP A 95 11.20 -9.43 5.83
C ASP A 95 11.20 -10.24 7.14
N ALA A 96 9.99 -10.41 7.70
CA ALA A 96 9.76 -11.10 8.96
C ALA A 96 9.30 -12.55 8.75
N ASN A 97 9.10 -13.28 9.84
CA ASN A 97 8.54 -14.63 9.83
C ASN A 97 7.80 -14.88 11.15
N LEU A 98 6.60 -14.33 11.26
CA LEU A 98 5.86 -14.31 12.51
C LEU A 98 5.33 -15.69 12.92
N ASN A 99 4.87 -16.50 11.96
CA ASN A 99 4.36 -17.88 12.16
C ASN A 99 3.35 -18.00 13.31
N THR A 100 2.23 -17.31 13.20
CA THR A 100 1.23 -17.21 14.26
C THR A 100 -0.13 -17.81 13.86
N ARG A 101 -1.14 -17.69 14.73
CA ARG A 101 -2.50 -18.19 14.53
C ARG A 101 -3.52 -17.10 14.89
N ALA A 102 -4.75 -17.23 14.40
CA ALA A 102 -5.82 -16.26 14.65
C ALA A 102 -6.05 -15.96 16.16
N ARG A 103 -5.97 -16.97 17.02
CA ARG A 103 -6.07 -16.78 18.48
C ARG A 103 -4.95 -15.91 19.05
N ASN A 104 -3.73 -16.05 18.54
CA ASN A 104 -2.57 -15.27 18.97
C ASN A 104 -2.66 -13.84 18.43
N ASN A 105 -3.20 -13.67 17.20
CA ASN A 105 -3.53 -12.35 16.69
C ASN A 105 -4.47 -11.62 17.67
N TYR A 106 -5.59 -12.23 18.03
CA TYR A 106 -6.50 -11.64 19.00
C TYR A 106 -5.83 -11.38 20.35
N ALA A 107 -5.10 -12.37 20.88
CA ALA A 107 -4.51 -12.28 22.23
C ALA A 107 -3.42 -11.24 22.33
N GLU A 108 -2.51 -11.19 21.35
CA GLU A 108 -1.22 -10.50 21.42
C GLU A 108 -1.10 -9.28 20.49
N TRP A 109 -1.83 -9.26 19.35
CA TRP A 109 -1.70 -8.18 18.37
C TRP A 109 -2.75 -7.08 18.57
N CYS A 110 -3.92 -7.45 19.14
CA CYS A 110 -5.07 -6.59 19.17
C CYS A 110 -5.17 -5.76 20.46
N ASP A 111 -5.25 -4.43 20.28
CA ASP A 111 -5.62 -3.44 21.29
C ASP A 111 -6.11 -2.16 20.58
N PRO A 112 -7.35 -1.64 20.80
CA PRO A 112 -8.40 -2.27 21.61
C PRO A 112 -8.96 -3.56 21.02
N LYS A 113 -9.61 -4.34 21.85
CA LYS A 113 -10.29 -5.58 21.45
C LYS A 113 -11.49 -5.87 22.36
N GLY A 114 -12.40 -6.73 21.89
CA GLY A 114 -13.59 -7.05 22.65
C GLY A 114 -14.33 -8.29 22.19
N PHE A 115 -15.34 -8.65 22.98
CA PHE A 115 -16.29 -9.73 22.71
C PHE A 115 -17.57 -9.18 22.07
N GLY A 116 -18.22 -10.00 21.24
CA GLY A 116 -19.43 -9.65 20.50
C GLY A 116 -19.14 -9.05 19.13
N MET A 117 -20.18 -8.52 18.51
CA MET A 117 -20.06 -7.78 17.26
C MET A 117 -19.22 -6.51 17.47
N ILE A 118 -18.32 -6.21 16.55
CA ILE A 118 -17.50 -4.99 16.63
C ILE A 118 -18.40 -3.73 16.72
N PRO A 119 -18.26 -2.90 17.77
CA PRO A 119 -19.04 -1.67 17.91
C PRO A 119 -18.72 -0.66 16.81
N ALA A 120 -19.69 0.18 16.44
CA ALA A 120 -19.57 1.12 15.31
C ALA A 120 -18.31 2.01 15.37
N GLN A 121 -17.97 2.54 16.55
CA GLN A 121 -16.79 3.40 16.75
C GLN A 121 -15.44 2.70 16.51
N TYR A 122 -15.41 1.37 16.47
CA TYR A 122 -14.21 0.58 16.18
C TYR A 122 -14.22 -0.03 14.79
N ARG A 123 -15.30 0.21 14.01
CA ARG A 123 -15.37 -0.26 12.61
C ARG A 123 -14.57 0.65 11.71
N VAL A 124 -13.34 0.27 11.49
CA VAL A 124 -12.40 0.94 10.59
C VAL A 124 -11.83 -0.07 9.61
N PRO A 125 -11.39 0.36 8.41
CA PRO A 125 -10.70 -0.51 7.49
C PRO A 125 -9.48 -1.17 8.14
N GLY A 126 -9.34 -2.49 7.94
CA GLY A 126 -8.28 -3.29 8.55
C GLY A 126 -8.55 -3.79 9.98
N ALA A 127 -9.65 -3.36 10.63
CA ALA A 127 -10.03 -3.94 11.91
C ALA A 127 -10.30 -5.45 11.75
N ALA A 128 -9.74 -6.25 12.64
CA ALA A 128 -9.91 -7.70 12.63
C ALA A 128 -11.18 -8.12 13.35
N VAL A 129 -11.88 -9.12 12.82
CA VAL A 129 -13.02 -9.78 13.44
C VAL A 129 -12.78 -11.29 13.46
N PHE A 130 -13.21 -11.94 14.54
CA PHE A 130 -12.83 -13.33 14.82
C PHE A 130 -14.04 -14.19 15.17
N TRP A 131 -13.88 -15.51 14.97
CA TRP A 131 -14.85 -16.54 15.34
C TRP A 131 -14.27 -17.52 16.33
N SER A 132 -15.07 -17.85 17.33
CA SER A 132 -14.78 -18.88 18.31
C SER A 132 -16.09 -19.58 18.73
N ASP A 133 -16.00 -20.87 19.01
CA ASP A 133 -17.12 -21.65 19.53
C ASP A 133 -17.18 -21.60 21.08
N TYR A 134 -16.03 -21.51 21.74
CA TYR A 134 -15.92 -21.67 23.20
C TYR A 134 -15.18 -20.53 23.93
N GLY A 135 -14.91 -19.40 23.27
CA GLY A 135 -14.26 -18.25 23.87
C GLY A 135 -12.90 -17.90 23.27
N ALA A 136 -12.23 -16.88 23.81
CA ALA A 136 -11.04 -16.29 23.18
C ALA A 136 -9.86 -17.28 22.96
N ALA A 137 -9.75 -18.30 23.80
CA ALA A 137 -8.71 -19.33 23.65
C ALA A 137 -8.93 -20.29 22.49
N ASP A 138 -10.17 -20.34 21.98
CA ASP A 138 -10.62 -21.22 20.90
C ASP A 138 -10.86 -20.46 19.58
N ILE A 139 -10.34 -19.28 19.43
CA ILE A 139 -10.43 -18.52 18.18
C ILE A 139 -9.73 -19.30 17.06
N HIS A 140 -10.53 -19.62 16.03
CA HIS A 140 -10.11 -20.49 14.93
C HIS A 140 -10.19 -19.81 13.56
N HIS A 141 -10.78 -18.62 13.45
CA HIS A 141 -10.90 -17.88 12.21
C HIS A 141 -10.79 -16.37 12.40
N VAL A 142 -10.32 -15.67 11.38
CA VAL A 142 -10.21 -14.21 11.33
C VAL A 142 -10.54 -13.67 9.94
N ALA A 143 -11.17 -12.51 9.90
CA ALA A 143 -11.38 -11.68 8.72
C ALA A 143 -11.11 -10.22 9.04
N TYR A 144 -11.08 -9.38 8.03
CA TYR A 144 -10.69 -7.98 8.15
C TYR A 144 -11.72 -7.07 7.49
N LEU A 145 -12.13 -6.02 8.19
CA LEU A 145 -13.04 -5.01 7.67
C LEU A 145 -12.37 -4.27 6.50
N VAL A 146 -13.16 -3.96 5.48
CA VAL A 146 -12.67 -3.25 4.29
C VAL A 146 -13.36 -1.90 4.14
N GLU A 147 -14.68 -1.89 4.08
CA GLU A 147 -15.47 -0.66 3.91
C GLU A 147 -16.94 -0.89 4.31
N PRO A 148 -17.67 0.17 4.68
CA PRO A 148 -19.11 0.09 4.89
C PRO A 148 -19.84 -0.16 3.57
N ILE A 149 -20.90 -0.96 3.57
CA ILE A 149 -21.73 -1.23 2.38
C ILE A 149 -22.50 0.02 1.98
N ALA A 150 -23.07 0.75 2.96
CA ALA A 150 -23.63 2.07 2.75
C ALA A 150 -22.64 3.11 3.25
N LYS A 151 -22.09 3.91 2.34
CA LYS A 151 -20.96 4.84 2.60
C LYS A 151 -21.23 5.84 3.74
N ASP A 152 -22.50 6.19 4.00
CA ASP A 152 -22.96 7.13 5.02
C ASP A 152 -23.32 6.48 6.36
N LYS A 153 -23.17 5.15 6.50
CA LYS A 153 -23.61 4.37 7.67
C LYS A 153 -22.48 3.51 8.23
N GLN A 154 -21.60 4.13 9.00
CA GLN A 154 -20.54 3.41 9.70
C GLN A 154 -21.07 2.38 10.72
N ASP A 155 -22.24 2.57 11.27
CA ASP A 155 -22.98 1.63 12.13
C ASP A 155 -23.70 0.52 11.35
N GLY A 156 -23.75 0.63 10.01
CA GLY A 156 -24.34 -0.36 9.11
C GLY A 156 -23.49 -1.61 8.91
N ASP A 157 -23.85 -2.38 7.90
CA ASP A 157 -23.10 -3.58 7.50
C ASP A 157 -21.84 -3.22 6.71
N TRP A 158 -20.82 -4.05 6.81
CA TRP A 158 -19.51 -3.84 6.21
C TRP A 158 -19.12 -5.00 5.31
N TRP A 159 -18.34 -4.70 4.28
CA TRP A 159 -17.55 -5.70 3.60
C TRP A 159 -16.36 -6.12 4.45
N ILE A 160 -16.16 -7.42 4.54
CA ILE A 160 -14.99 -8.04 5.14
C ILE A 160 -14.31 -8.93 4.09
N ILE A 161 -12.99 -9.10 4.22
CA ILE A 161 -12.22 -10.04 3.40
C ILE A 161 -11.63 -11.10 4.33
N GLU A 162 -11.76 -12.35 3.89
CA GLU A 162 -11.32 -13.54 4.62
C GLU A 162 -10.76 -14.60 3.69
N ALA A 163 -9.77 -15.35 4.13
CA ALA A 163 -9.43 -16.63 3.52
C ALA A 163 -10.38 -17.67 4.13
N ALA A 164 -11.51 -17.92 3.46
CA ALA A 164 -12.68 -18.58 4.00
C ALA A 164 -12.57 -20.12 4.06
N GLY A 165 -11.52 -20.68 3.52
CA GLY A 165 -11.24 -22.12 3.51
C GLY A 165 -10.90 -22.66 2.12
N VAL A 166 -10.45 -23.92 2.09
CA VAL A 166 -9.93 -24.55 0.86
C VAL A 166 -10.94 -24.58 -0.29
N MET A 167 -12.24 -24.61 0.03
CA MET A 167 -13.29 -24.63 -1.00
C MET A 167 -13.58 -23.26 -1.61
N SER A 168 -13.22 -22.17 -0.94
CA SER A 168 -13.61 -20.80 -1.31
C SER A 168 -12.43 -19.92 -1.67
N GLY A 169 -11.23 -20.13 -1.12
CA GLY A 169 -10.09 -19.25 -1.27
C GLY A 169 -10.27 -17.95 -0.48
N VAL A 170 -9.71 -16.86 -1.00
CA VAL A 170 -9.87 -15.51 -0.44
C VAL A 170 -11.09 -14.85 -1.07
N VAL A 171 -12.02 -14.43 -0.24
CA VAL A 171 -13.33 -13.90 -0.68
C VAL A 171 -13.75 -12.67 0.10
N SER A 172 -14.64 -11.87 -0.50
CA SER A 172 -15.41 -10.85 0.19
C SER A 172 -16.70 -11.43 0.77
N SER A 173 -17.01 -11.06 2.00
CA SER A 173 -18.21 -11.46 2.73
C SER A 173 -18.84 -10.25 3.41
N ARG A 174 -20.08 -10.41 3.94
CA ARG A 174 -20.75 -9.36 4.69
C ARG A 174 -20.59 -9.59 6.20
N LEU A 175 -20.22 -8.56 6.95
CA LEU A 175 -19.99 -8.63 8.40
C LEU A 175 -21.21 -9.23 9.14
N TYR A 176 -22.42 -8.71 8.86
CA TYR A 176 -23.63 -9.17 9.53
C TYR A 176 -24.07 -10.57 9.11
N ALA A 177 -23.76 -10.99 7.89
CA ALA A 177 -24.03 -12.36 7.45
C ALA A 177 -23.10 -13.37 8.12
N ARG A 178 -21.85 -12.99 8.37
CA ARG A 178 -20.81 -13.84 8.96
C ARG A 178 -20.85 -13.91 10.48
N LYS A 179 -21.41 -12.88 11.16
CA LYS A 179 -21.65 -12.81 12.62
C LYS A 179 -20.41 -13.18 13.47
N PRO A 180 -19.29 -12.47 13.34
CA PRO A 180 -18.14 -12.70 14.22
C PRO A 180 -18.51 -12.40 15.67
N ASN A 181 -17.82 -13.03 16.61
CA ASN A 181 -18.07 -12.86 18.03
C ASN A 181 -16.90 -12.30 18.84
N PHE A 182 -15.80 -11.94 18.16
CA PHE A 182 -14.69 -11.17 18.71
C PHE A 182 -14.20 -10.16 17.69
N TRP A 183 -13.51 -9.12 18.14
CA TRP A 183 -12.94 -8.06 17.30
C TRP A 183 -11.70 -7.44 17.94
N GLY A 184 -10.87 -6.79 17.13
CA GLY A 184 -9.74 -6.02 17.63
C GLY A 184 -8.99 -5.26 16.54
N TRP A 185 -8.22 -4.26 16.96
CA TRP A 185 -7.27 -3.55 16.13
C TRP A 185 -5.87 -4.13 16.34
N MET A 186 -5.22 -4.59 15.32
CA MET A 186 -3.91 -5.26 15.35
C MET A 186 -2.75 -4.28 15.61
N THR A 187 -2.84 -3.44 16.64
CA THR A 187 -1.92 -2.31 16.91
C THR A 187 -0.51 -2.71 17.29
N LYS A 188 -0.24 -3.98 17.56
CA LYS A 188 1.13 -4.46 17.75
C LYS A 188 1.99 -4.31 16.49
N TYR A 189 1.39 -4.55 15.31
CA TYR A 189 2.08 -4.59 14.02
C TYR A 189 1.56 -3.57 13.02
N TYR A 190 0.35 -3.04 13.21
CA TYR A 190 -0.30 -2.12 12.29
C TYR A 190 -0.60 -0.79 12.96
N ASP A 191 -0.40 0.29 12.23
CA ASP A 191 -0.68 1.65 12.67
C ASP A 191 -2.09 2.07 12.23
N TYR A 192 -2.93 2.38 13.22
CA TYR A 192 -4.31 2.86 13.06
C TYR A 192 -4.41 4.36 13.39
N SER A 193 -3.31 5.11 13.42
CA SER A 193 -3.32 6.54 13.80
C SER A 193 -4.28 7.37 12.96
N LEU A 194 -4.51 6.99 11.69
CA LEU A 194 -5.51 7.60 10.80
C LEU A 194 -6.96 7.49 11.33
N TYR A 195 -7.24 6.61 12.29
CA TYR A 195 -8.58 6.34 12.81
C TYR A 195 -8.72 6.63 14.30
N THR A 196 -7.69 7.17 14.97
CA THR A 196 -7.75 7.55 16.39
C THR A 196 -8.41 8.90 16.57
N ALA A 197 -9.15 9.08 17.68
CA ALA A 197 -10.18 10.08 17.91
C ALA A 197 -9.77 11.57 17.92
N ASP A 198 -8.53 11.93 17.69
CA ASP A 198 -8.11 13.31 17.49
C ASP A 198 -8.08 13.76 16.02
N THR A 199 -8.32 12.83 15.12
CA THR A 199 -8.61 13.16 13.73
C THR A 199 -10.12 12.99 13.55
N PRO A 200 -10.88 14.07 13.28
CA PRO A 200 -12.24 13.88 12.80
C PRO A 200 -12.11 12.92 11.62
N ALA A 201 -12.99 11.93 11.54
CA ALA A 201 -13.16 11.12 10.35
C ALA A 201 -13.56 12.06 9.20
N SER A 202 -12.61 12.86 8.76
CA SER A 202 -12.68 13.52 7.48
C SER A 202 -12.54 12.39 6.47
N GLY A 203 -13.67 11.99 5.91
CA GLY A 203 -13.75 10.97 4.88
C GLY A 203 -12.97 11.34 3.61
N GLU A 204 -12.03 12.25 3.70
CA GLU A 204 -11.28 12.81 2.58
C GLU A 204 -10.04 11.97 2.21
N ASP A 205 -9.36 11.33 3.18
CA ASP A 205 -8.10 10.60 2.92
C ASP A 205 -8.27 9.13 2.48
N ILE A 206 -9.50 8.61 2.37
CA ILE A 206 -9.76 7.18 2.09
C ILE A 206 -10.48 6.97 0.74
N LEU A 207 -10.70 8.01 -0.04
CA LEU A 207 -11.54 7.94 -1.24
C LEU A 207 -10.80 7.54 -2.52
N LEU A 208 -9.48 7.65 -2.55
CA LEU A 208 -8.70 7.27 -3.73
C LEU A 208 -8.68 5.75 -3.91
N GLY A 209 -9.01 5.28 -5.11
CA GLY A 209 -8.96 3.86 -5.48
C GLY A 209 -10.18 3.00 -5.10
N ARG A 210 -11.23 3.56 -4.48
CA ARG A 210 -12.48 2.83 -4.16
C ARG A 210 -13.30 2.49 -5.40
N ARG A 211 -13.35 3.37 -6.36
CA ARG A 211 -13.84 3.12 -7.71
C ARG A 211 -12.86 3.67 -8.73
N THR A 212 -12.93 3.15 -9.91
CA THR A 212 -12.20 3.71 -11.05
C THR A 212 -12.85 5.02 -11.44
N LEU A 213 -12.07 6.11 -11.46
CA LEU A 213 -12.52 7.44 -11.84
C LEU A 213 -12.06 7.78 -13.26
N ARG A 214 -12.95 8.36 -14.04
CA ARG A 214 -12.69 8.77 -15.44
C ARG A 214 -13.46 10.02 -15.80
N ASN A 215 -13.15 10.60 -16.94
CA ASN A 215 -13.86 11.76 -17.47
C ASN A 215 -15.38 11.54 -17.49
N GLY A 216 -16.12 12.51 -16.95
CA GLY A 216 -17.57 12.47 -16.73
C GLY A 216 -18.00 11.95 -15.36
N ASP A 217 -17.09 11.49 -14.51
CA ASP A 217 -17.41 11.16 -13.11
C ASP A 217 -17.46 12.42 -12.24
N GLU A 218 -18.35 12.41 -11.25
CA GLU A 218 -18.51 13.48 -10.26
C GLU A 218 -18.50 12.91 -8.85
N GLY A 219 -18.12 13.71 -7.86
CA GLY A 219 -18.22 13.36 -6.45
C GLY A 219 -17.03 13.78 -5.58
N GLU A 220 -17.11 13.45 -4.30
CA GLU A 220 -16.06 13.78 -3.33
C GLU A 220 -14.78 12.97 -3.55
N ASP A 221 -14.88 11.77 -4.08
CA ASP A 221 -13.74 10.95 -4.50
C ASP A 221 -12.98 11.56 -5.70
N VAL A 222 -13.69 12.20 -6.63
CA VAL A 222 -13.08 13.02 -7.71
C VAL A 222 -12.38 14.23 -7.10
N ARG A 223 -13.03 14.92 -6.18
CA ARG A 223 -12.43 16.08 -5.49
C ARG A 223 -11.16 15.69 -4.72
N THR A 224 -11.15 14.53 -4.07
CA THR A 224 -9.99 14.01 -3.37
C THR A 224 -8.84 13.69 -4.32
N LEU A 225 -9.13 13.07 -5.46
CA LEU A 225 -8.15 12.86 -6.53
C LEU A 225 -7.55 14.19 -7.01
N GLN A 226 -8.40 15.18 -7.25
CA GLN A 226 -7.98 16.51 -7.70
C GLN A 226 -7.08 17.20 -6.67
N LYS A 227 -7.43 17.15 -5.37
CA LYS A 227 -6.59 17.69 -4.27
C LYS A 227 -5.21 17.01 -4.25
N ALA A 228 -5.16 15.70 -4.37
CA ALA A 228 -3.92 14.92 -4.40
C ALA A 228 -3.02 15.33 -5.58
N LEU A 229 -3.59 15.48 -6.75
CA LEU A 229 -2.87 15.93 -7.94
C LEU A 229 -2.34 17.37 -7.79
N ILE A 230 -3.14 18.28 -7.21
CA ILE A 230 -2.72 19.66 -6.95
C ILE A 230 -1.58 19.70 -5.93
N GLU A 231 -1.66 18.91 -4.84
CA GLU A 231 -0.62 18.81 -3.81
C GLU A 231 0.71 18.36 -4.43
N LEU A 232 0.67 17.43 -5.39
CA LEU A 232 1.85 16.98 -6.15
C LEU A 232 2.24 17.91 -7.31
N GLY A 233 1.61 19.10 -7.43
CA GLY A 233 1.97 20.14 -8.39
C GLY A 233 1.38 20.01 -9.78
N TYR A 234 0.39 19.13 -9.99
CA TYR A 234 -0.30 19.02 -11.28
C TYR A 234 -1.38 20.11 -11.44
N ASP A 235 -1.37 20.73 -12.62
CA ASP A 235 -2.30 21.83 -12.92
C ASP A 235 -3.66 21.31 -13.39
N LEU A 236 -4.71 21.62 -12.64
CA LEU A 236 -6.11 21.35 -12.98
C LEU A 236 -6.85 22.57 -13.53
N GLY A 237 -6.14 23.64 -13.83
CA GLY A 237 -6.71 24.88 -14.37
C GLY A 237 -7.53 25.66 -13.33
N LYS A 238 -8.38 26.56 -13.83
CA LYS A 238 -9.10 27.55 -13.00
C LYS A 238 -10.14 26.97 -12.03
N TRP A 239 -10.59 25.74 -12.26
CA TRP A 239 -11.62 25.09 -11.45
C TRP A 239 -11.05 24.34 -10.25
N GLY A 240 -9.78 23.90 -10.33
CA GLY A 240 -9.10 23.23 -9.24
C GLY A 240 -9.78 21.92 -8.83
N ALA A 241 -9.96 21.74 -7.52
CA ALA A 241 -10.63 20.56 -6.97
C ALA A 241 -12.14 20.81 -6.80
N ASP A 242 -12.87 20.81 -7.90
CA ASP A 242 -14.32 21.08 -7.94
C ASP A 242 -15.20 19.84 -7.78
N GLY A 243 -14.59 18.62 -7.92
CA GLY A 243 -15.30 17.35 -7.82
C GLY A 243 -15.92 16.88 -9.13
N ASP A 244 -15.63 17.54 -10.26
CA ASP A 244 -16.01 17.13 -11.60
C ASP A 244 -14.76 16.63 -12.36
N PHE A 245 -14.75 15.36 -12.78
CA PHE A 245 -13.66 14.78 -13.55
C PHE A 245 -13.78 15.19 -15.02
N GLY A 246 -13.43 16.44 -15.31
CA GLY A 246 -13.37 16.95 -16.67
C GLY A 246 -12.01 16.75 -17.35
N ASP A 247 -11.87 17.33 -18.55
CA ASP A 247 -10.64 17.21 -19.37
C ASP A 247 -9.37 17.69 -18.66
N ALA A 248 -9.48 18.65 -17.75
CA ALA A 248 -8.32 19.14 -16.99
C ALA A 248 -7.82 18.07 -15.99
N THR A 249 -8.76 17.44 -15.29
CA THR A 249 -8.45 16.32 -14.38
C THR A 249 -7.88 15.14 -15.14
N GLU A 250 -8.44 14.78 -16.30
CA GLU A 250 -7.91 13.68 -17.12
C GLU A 250 -6.47 13.96 -17.58
N ARG A 251 -6.17 15.18 -18.03
CA ARG A 251 -4.80 15.56 -18.42
C ARG A 251 -3.82 15.46 -17.25
N ALA A 252 -4.23 15.90 -16.07
CA ALA A 252 -3.43 15.82 -14.85
C ALA A 252 -3.16 14.36 -14.45
N VAL A 253 -4.19 13.50 -14.51
CA VAL A 253 -4.05 12.05 -14.26
C VAL A 253 -3.08 11.43 -15.26
N ARG A 254 -3.19 11.69 -16.55
CA ARG A 254 -2.25 11.20 -17.57
C ARG A 254 -0.82 11.69 -17.34
N ALA A 255 -0.66 12.95 -16.90
CA ALA A 255 0.66 13.49 -16.58
C ALA A 255 1.27 12.74 -15.39
N PHE A 256 0.52 12.62 -14.29
CA PHE A 256 0.95 11.87 -13.13
C PHE A 256 1.29 10.41 -13.45
N GLN A 257 0.45 9.72 -14.23
CA GLN A 257 0.70 8.32 -14.62
C GLN A 257 2.02 8.16 -15.38
N ARG A 258 2.35 9.09 -16.30
CA ARG A 258 3.65 9.07 -16.99
C ARG A 258 4.81 9.23 -16.03
N ASP A 259 4.70 10.19 -15.09
CA ASP A 259 5.75 10.48 -14.13
C ASP A 259 5.93 9.33 -13.13
N ALA A 260 4.85 8.62 -12.79
CA ALA A 260 4.83 7.43 -11.94
C ALA A 260 5.20 6.12 -12.69
N GLY A 261 5.50 6.18 -14.00
CA GLY A 261 5.83 4.99 -14.80
C GLY A 261 4.65 4.05 -15.06
N LEU A 262 3.42 4.55 -14.98
CA LEU A 262 2.18 3.81 -15.25
C LEU A 262 1.74 3.99 -16.71
N GLU A 263 0.81 3.14 -17.16
CA GLU A 263 0.08 3.38 -18.41
C GLU A 263 -0.72 4.68 -18.30
N ALA A 264 -0.47 5.64 -19.21
CA ALA A 264 -1.08 6.96 -19.17
C ALA A 264 -2.44 6.94 -19.89
N ASP A 265 -3.40 6.17 -19.37
CA ASP A 265 -4.75 6.00 -19.91
C ASP A 265 -5.73 7.08 -19.46
N GLY A 266 -5.34 7.94 -18.51
CA GLY A 266 -6.19 9.01 -17.96
C GLY A 266 -7.28 8.50 -17.03
N ILE A 267 -7.25 7.24 -16.66
CA ILE A 267 -8.22 6.60 -15.78
C ILE A 267 -7.57 6.42 -14.40
N ALA A 268 -8.11 7.06 -13.39
CA ALA A 268 -7.62 6.91 -12.03
C ALA A 268 -8.23 5.65 -11.41
N GLY A 269 -7.67 4.50 -11.78
CA GLY A 269 -7.90 3.22 -11.14
C GLY A 269 -7.02 3.05 -9.91
N ARG A 270 -7.05 1.84 -9.35
CA ARG A 270 -6.31 1.51 -8.14
C ARG A 270 -4.80 1.75 -8.26
N MET A 271 -4.18 1.33 -9.36
CA MET A 271 -2.74 1.52 -9.56
C MET A 271 -2.35 3.00 -9.51
N THR A 272 -3.20 3.87 -10.08
CA THR A 272 -3.02 5.32 -10.03
C THR A 272 -3.20 5.85 -8.61
N ALA A 273 -4.20 5.36 -7.88
CA ALA A 273 -4.44 5.73 -6.48
C ALA A 273 -3.28 5.33 -5.56
N ASP A 274 -2.82 4.09 -5.64
CA ASP A 274 -1.69 3.58 -4.85
C ASP A 274 -0.38 4.34 -5.16
N ALA A 275 -0.19 4.77 -6.40
CA ALA A 275 0.95 5.59 -6.80
C ALA A 275 0.85 7.03 -6.25
N LEU A 276 -0.35 7.62 -6.27
CA LEU A 276 -0.62 8.94 -5.68
C LEU A 276 -0.36 8.94 -4.17
N GLU A 277 -0.87 7.92 -3.45
CA GLU A 277 -0.65 7.79 -2.01
C GLU A 277 0.84 7.68 -1.67
N ARG A 278 1.61 6.91 -2.44
CA ARG A 278 3.08 6.81 -2.27
C ARG A 278 3.77 8.14 -2.53
N ALA A 279 3.44 8.81 -3.62
CA ALA A 279 4.04 10.10 -3.98
C ALA A 279 3.75 11.17 -2.92
N LEU A 280 2.52 11.22 -2.38
CA LEU A 280 2.15 12.11 -1.30
C LEU A 280 2.88 11.78 0.02
N ALA A 281 3.07 10.49 0.31
CA ALA A 281 3.82 10.07 1.50
C ALA A 281 5.30 10.43 1.39
N GLU A 282 5.89 10.29 0.21
CA GLU A 282 7.27 10.71 -0.09
C GLU A 282 7.41 12.23 0.00
N ASP A 283 6.47 12.99 -0.56
CA ASP A 283 6.45 14.46 -0.49
C ASP A 283 6.32 14.95 0.96
N ARG A 284 5.42 14.37 1.76
CA ARG A 284 5.23 14.71 3.19
C ARG A 284 6.40 14.26 4.08
N SER A 285 7.15 13.24 3.68
CA SER A 285 8.35 12.77 4.38
C SER A 285 9.61 13.56 3.99
N ALA A 286 9.53 14.36 2.94
CA ALA A 286 10.60 15.26 2.56
C ALA A 286 10.82 16.29 3.68
N PRO A 287 12.08 16.63 4.01
CA PRO A 287 12.35 17.65 5.04
C PRO A 287 11.69 18.97 4.64
N GLU A 288 11.09 19.68 5.60
CA GLU A 288 10.38 20.97 5.38
C GLU A 288 11.21 22.01 4.62
N ASN A 289 12.51 21.78 4.50
CA ASN A 289 13.44 22.62 3.76
C ASN A 289 14.50 21.74 3.06
N PRO A 290 14.13 21.02 1.97
CA PRO A 290 15.07 20.15 1.27
C PRO A 290 16.24 20.97 0.74
N ALA A 291 17.46 20.47 0.96
CA ALA A 291 18.64 21.09 0.37
C ALA A 291 18.57 21.02 -1.15
N TYR A 292 18.70 22.14 -1.80
CA TYR A 292 18.79 22.23 -3.27
C TYR A 292 20.00 23.06 -3.70
N VAL A 293 20.43 22.85 -4.93
CA VAL A 293 21.49 23.65 -5.53
C VAL A 293 20.87 24.72 -6.41
N ALA A 294 20.96 25.97 -5.99
CA ALA A 294 20.55 27.12 -6.79
C ALA A 294 21.64 27.44 -7.82
N ILE A 295 21.27 27.57 -9.09
CA ILE A 295 22.19 27.97 -10.16
C ILE A 295 22.23 29.50 -10.24
N LEU A 296 23.39 30.05 -9.92
CA LEU A 296 23.62 31.49 -9.82
C LEU A 296 24.77 31.89 -10.76
N GLY A 297 24.70 33.10 -11.31
CA GLY A 297 25.82 33.66 -12.07
C GLY A 297 25.93 33.16 -13.52
N GLY A 298 24.89 32.55 -14.06
CA GLY A 298 24.83 32.09 -15.46
C GLY A 298 24.50 30.60 -15.59
N ASN A 299 24.32 30.14 -16.83
CA ASN A 299 24.08 28.72 -17.11
C ASN A 299 25.34 27.90 -16.79
N CYS A 300 25.13 26.67 -16.27
CA CYS A 300 26.23 25.77 -16.01
C CYS A 300 26.02 24.38 -16.62
N TYR A 301 27.10 23.66 -16.86
CA TYR A 301 27.01 22.26 -17.26
C TYR A 301 26.82 21.37 -16.04
N VAL A 302 25.90 20.39 -16.16
CA VAL A 302 25.81 19.24 -15.27
C VAL A 302 26.67 18.14 -15.88
N ARG A 303 27.61 17.59 -15.12
CA ARG A 303 28.63 16.67 -15.61
C ARG A 303 28.60 15.33 -14.93
N SER A 304 29.14 14.29 -15.60
CA SER A 304 29.20 12.92 -15.06
C SER A 304 30.14 12.78 -13.85
N GLU A 305 31.12 13.67 -13.73
CA GLU A 305 32.16 13.66 -12.70
C GLU A 305 32.34 15.07 -12.13
N PRO A 306 32.84 15.21 -10.89
CA PRO A 306 33.09 16.52 -10.26
C PRO A 306 34.34 17.20 -10.82
N SER A 307 34.39 17.38 -12.15
CA SER A 307 35.51 17.93 -12.89
C SER A 307 35.03 18.65 -14.14
N VAL A 308 35.83 19.62 -14.61
CA VAL A 308 35.61 20.30 -15.90
C VAL A 308 35.79 19.39 -17.10
N ASP A 309 36.51 18.30 -16.93
CA ASP A 309 36.76 17.28 -17.98
C ASP A 309 35.65 16.20 -18.02
N GLY A 310 34.79 16.14 -17.01
CA GLY A 310 33.64 15.21 -16.93
C GLY A 310 32.70 15.42 -18.14
N LYS A 311 32.12 14.32 -18.64
CA LYS A 311 31.15 14.36 -19.74
C LYS A 311 29.96 15.26 -19.39
N ILE A 312 29.57 16.12 -20.32
CA ILE A 312 28.38 16.97 -20.15
C ILE A 312 27.13 16.10 -20.28
N LEU A 313 26.32 16.05 -19.21
CA LEU A 313 25.03 15.37 -19.15
C LEU A 313 23.88 16.33 -19.50
N GLY A 314 24.09 17.62 -19.34
CA GLY A 314 23.11 18.64 -19.66
C GLY A 314 23.53 20.04 -19.23
N VAL A 315 22.62 21.01 -19.41
CA VAL A 315 22.82 22.40 -19.03
C VAL A 315 21.76 22.80 -18.01
N ALA A 316 22.16 23.28 -16.84
CA ALA A 316 21.29 23.92 -15.89
C ALA A 316 21.28 25.43 -16.15
N MET A 317 20.09 25.99 -16.30
CA MET A 317 19.90 27.42 -16.58
C MET A 317 20.09 28.27 -15.33
N SER A 318 20.51 29.50 -15.49
CA SER A 318 20.57 30.46 -14.37
C SER A 318 19.19 30.62 -13.75
N GLY A 319 19.13 30.58 -12.42
CA GLY A 319 17.89 30.60 -11.63
C GLY A 319 17.26 29.24 -11.39
N ALA A 320 17.75 28.16 -12.03
CA ALA A 320 17.24 26.80 -11.76
C ALA A 320 17.57 26.36 -10.33
N LYS A 321 16.66 25.58 -9.75
CA LYS A 321 16.86 24.82 -8.51
C LYS A 321 16.99 23.36 -8.89
N LEU A 322 18.04 22.70 -8.43
CA LEU A 322 18.30 21.27 -8.68
C LEU A 322 18.35 20.55 -7.35
N ASP A 323 17.73 19.38 -7.27
CA ASP A 323 17.72 18.57 -6.04
C ASP A 323 19.15 18.17 -5.68
N PHE A 324 19.53 18.39 -4.42
CA PHE A 324 20.84 18.03 -3.90
C PHE A 324 20.88 16.58 -3.45
N CYS A 325 21.86 15.80 -3.91
CA CYS A 325 21.98 14.38 -3.57
C CYS A 325 22.71 14.11 -2.23
N GLY A 326 22.94 15.10 -1.39
CA GLY A 326 23.65 14.93 -0.12
C GLY A 326 25.18 14.72 -0.26
N GLU A 327 25.76 14.90 -1.44
CA GLU A 327 27.18 14.64 -1.70
C GLU A 327 27.90 15.89 -2.25
N ILE A 328 28.98 16.27 -1.56
CA ILE A 328 29.90 17.34 -1.98
C ILE A 328 31.28 16.71 -2.19
N ALA A 329 31.83 16.86 -3.38
CA ALA A 329 33.17 16.37 -3.68
C ALA A 329 34.24 17.23 -2.96
N ASP A 330 35.46 16.68 -2.76
CA ASP A 330 36.58 17.36 -2.09
C ASP A 330 36.95 18.72 -2.72
N ASN A 331 36.66 18.88 -3.99
CA ASN A 331 36.88 20.12 -4.75
C ASN A 331 35.66 21.06 -4.73
N GLY A 332 34.65 20.77 -3.90
CA GLY A 332 33.46 21.59 -3.70
C GLY A 332 32.37 21.43 -4.75
N TRP A 333 32.49 20.50 -5.70
CA TRP A 333 31.41 20.21 -6.64
C TRP A 333 30.23 19.57 -5.93
N LEU A 334 29.01 19.95 -6.34
CA LEU A 334 27.75 19.54 -5.72
C LEU A 334 27.05 18.51 -6.61
N LYS A 335 26.68 17.36 -6.02
CA LYS A 335 25.95 16.32 -6.73
C LYS A 335 24.46 16.64 -6.73
N VAL A 336 23.85 16.61 -7.90
CA VAL A 336 22.45 17.03 -8.12
C VAL A 336 21.72 16.05 -9.01
N ILE A 337 20.38 16.05 -8.92
CA ILE A 337 19.50 15.39 -9.91
C ILE A 337 19.03 16.41 -10.93
N ARG A 338 19.10 16.05 -12.19
CA ARG A 338 18.53 16.80 -13.32
C ARG A 338 17.83 15.84 -14.27
N ALA A 339 16.55 16.05 -14.49
CA ALA A 339 15.70 15.18 -15.33
C ALA A 339 15.87 13.68 -14.99
N GLY A 340 15.85 13.35 -13.68
CA GLY A 340 16.01 11.98 -13.18
C GLY A 340 17.44 11.41 -13.26
N GLN A 341 18.41 12.17 -13.73
CA GLN A 341 19.80 11.73 -13.85
C GLN A 341 20.71 12.46 -12.87
N ALA A 342 21.50 11.71 -12.08
CA ALA A 342 22.51 12.27 -11.20
C ALA A 342 23.69 12.85 -11.99
N GLY A 343 24.19 14.00 -11.52
CA GLY A 343 25.35 14.66 -12.12
C GLY A 343 25.95 15.68 -11.17
N TRP A 344 26.99 16.39 -11.62
CA TRP A 344 27.77 17.30 -10.81
C TRP A 344 27.72 18.73 -11.33
N VAL A 345 27.56 19.67 -10.44
CA VAL A 345 27.57 21.12 -10.71
C VAL A 345 28.75 21.78 -9.99
N SER A 346 29.48 22.60 -10.73
CA SER A 346 30.61 23.36 -10.19
C SER A 346 30.18 24.36 -9.11
N PRO A 347 30.93 24.51 -8.01
CA PRO A 347 30.65 25.49 -6.95
C PRO A 347 30.75 26.95 -7.46
N LYS A 348 31.32 27.16 -8.62
CA LYS A 348 31.34 28.49 -9.27
C LYS A 348 29.93 28.95 -9.66
N TYR A 349 29.05 28.03 -10.02
CA TYR A 349 27.72 28.34 -10.53
C TYR A 349 26.59 27.80 -9.61
N GLY A 350 26.84 26.74 -8.85
CA GLY A 350 25.89 26.12 -7.94
C GLY A 350 26.15 26.55 -6.50
N LYS A 351 25.11 26.95 -5.80
CA LYS A 351 25.13 27.24 -4.36
C LYS A 351 24.12 26.35 -3.65
N LEU A 352 24.57 25.61 -2.63
CA LEU A 352 23.69 24.84 -1.77
C LEU A 352 22.82 25.79 -0.93
N VAL A 353 21.51 25.52 -0.90
CA VAL A 353 20.50 26.28 -0.18
C VAL A 353 19.59 25.29 0.53
N GLY A 354 19.23 25.54 1.80
CA GLY A 354 18.47 24.62 2.63
C GLY A 354 19.30 23.44 3.14
N GLY A 355 18.67 22.52 3.86
CA GLY A 355 19.33 21.48 4.63
C GLY A 355 19.89 22.06 5.93
N ASP A 356 19.53 21.48 7.07
CA ASP A 356 20.14 21.83 8.35
C ASP A 356 21.63 21.45 8.28
N ALA A 357 22.48 22.45 8.44
CA ALA A 357 23.94 22.33 8.46
C ALA A 357 24.40 21.70 9.77
#